data_c37a959b4eff784be96f7b3f753c05a7
#
_entry.id   c37a959b4eff784be96f7b3f753c05a7
#
_cell.length_a   1.000
_cell.length_b   1.000
_cell.length_c   1.000
_cell.angle_alpha   90.00
_cell.angle_beta   90.00
_cell.angle_gamma   90.00
#
_symmetry.space_group_name_H-M   'P 1'
#
loop_
_entity.id
_entity.type
_entity.pdbx_description
1 polymer ?
#
loop_
_entity_poly.entity_id
_entity_poly.type
_entity_poly.pdbx_seq_one_letter_code
_entity_poly.pdbx_strand_id
1 'polypeptide(L)'
;MLRRLTLMIAAATLGGCVGTFADDFGSDAPTGNRFGAAVAAPTTSGSFAGIANADRTVVRDATGNGYAFAYAEVDGSDFGSGSGPANLAIAGLLPGTDVGITPMTGSALMTGTYNMVVVDNATTATDPATWTVTRPTGTMSAEIDFSTGRLTGQSGDGALTLTAQGDRGFANGFAGDAAYNGTPGRFAGVLGNNDAVATVTGQGGSRFYAGGFSIGR
;
A
#
# COMPACT_ATOMS: atom_id res chain seq x y z
N MET A 1 23.44 -50.22 1.71
CA MET A 1 23.42 -49.07 2.65
C MET A 1 22.74 -47.89 1.93
N LEU A 2 21.46 -47.73 2.16
CA LEU A 2 20.64 -46.67 1.54
C LEU A 2 20.58 -45.46 2.50
N ARG A 3 21.26 -44.35 2.16
CA ARG A 3 21.18 -43.09 2.90
C ARG A 3 19.85 -42.43 2.52
N ARG A 4 18.91 -42.34 3.47
CA ARG A 4 17.68 -41.56 3.36
C ARG A 4 18.05 -40.08 3.45
N LEU A 5 17.87 -39.35 2.38
CA LEU A 5 17.97 -37.89 2.35
C LEU A 5 16.65 -37.33 2.85
N THR A 6 16.62 -36.81 4.07
CA THR A 6 15.47 -36.13 4.65
C THR A 6 15.47 -34.70 4.10
N LEU A 7 14.54 -34.44 3.19
CA LEU A 7 14.27 -33.10 2.65
C LEU A 7 13.53 -32.29 3.72
N MET A 8 14.21 -31.39 4.41
CA MET A 8 13.58 -30.40 5.25
C MET A 8 13.00 -29.30 4.35
N ILE A 9 11.69 -29.28 4.21
CA ILE A 9 10.95 -28.14 3.63
C ILE A 9 10.92 -27.07 4.71
N ALA A 10 11.75 -26.06 4.59
CA ALA A 10 11.63 -24.85 5.38
C ALA A 10 10.41 -24.07 4.83
N ALA A 11 9.31 -24.10 5.58
CA ALA A 11 8.21 -23.18 5.33
C ALA A 11 8.72 -21.77 5.64
N ALA A 12 9.10 -21.02 4.59
CA ALA A 12 9.32 -19.59 4.69
C ALA A 12 7.96 -18.94 4.95
N THR A 13 7.65 -18.68 6.21
CA THR A 13 6.63 -17.71 6.58
C THR A 13 7.11 -16.38 6.03
N LEU A 14 6.47 -15.91 4.95
CA LEU A 14 6.54 -14.53 4.50
C LEU A 14 5.94 -13.67 5.62
N GLY A 15 6.72 -13.45 6.66
CA GLY A 15 6.51 -12.36 7.59
C GLY A 15 6.62 -11.10 6.74
N GLY A 16 5.47 -10.49 6.41
CA GLY A 16 5.43 -9.23 5.72
C GLY A 16 6.38 -8.28 6.43
N CYS A 17 7.38 -7.79 5.71
CA CYS A 17 8.16 -6.67 6.16
C CYS A 17 7.16 -5.53 6.40
N VAL A 18 6.81 -5.29 7.66
CA VAL A 18 6.22 -4.03 8.09
C VAL A 18 7.33 -3.00 7.89
N GLY A 19 7.45 -2.51 6.67
CA GLY A 19 8.26 -1.35 6.36
C GLY A 19 7.54 -0.15 6.92
N THR A 20 7.80 0.17 8.16
CA THR A 20 7.42 1.46 8.74
C THR A 20 8.24 2.52 8.00
N PHE A 21 7.58 3.24 7.08
CA PHE A 21 8.14 4.49 6.54
C PHE A 21 7.94 5.59 7.57
N ALA A 22 8.53 5.38 8.76
CA ALA A 22 8.47 6.32 9.87
C ALA A 22 9.72 7.22 9.91
N ASP A 23 10.26 7.63 8.75
CA ASP A 23 11.50 8.41 8.75
C ASP A 23 11.29 9.92 8.87
N ASP A 24 10.07 10.40 9.12
CA ASP A 24 9.87 11.83 9.39
C ASP A 24 8.78 12.15 10.43
N PHE A 25 8.53 11.25 11.38
CA PHE A 25 7.89 11.65 12.62
C PHE A 25 8.94 12.38 13.45
N GLY A 26 8.99 13.71 13.32
CA GLY A 26 9.87 14.53 14.13
C GLY A 26 9.84 14.07 15.59
N SER A 27 10.98 13.61 16.07
CA SER A 27 11.16 13.05 17.41
C SER A 27 11.05 14.08 18.53
N ASP A 28 10.64 15.29 18.22
CA ASP A 28 10.63 16.42 19.16
C ASP A 28 9.23 16.98 19.34
N ALA A 29 8.69 16.66 20.49
CA ALA A 29 7.72 17.39 21.27
C ALA A 29 6.35 16.74 21.48
N PRO A 30 5.94 16.62 22.74
CA PRO A 30 4.67 16.04 23.16
C PRO A 30 3.46 16.98 23.02
N THR A 31 3.50 17.99 22.16
CA THR A 31 2.45 19.02 22.09
C THR A 31 1.77 19.20 20.72
N GLY A 32 2.13 18.42 19.71
CA GLY A 32 1.52 18.52 18.38
C GLY A 32 0.69 17.31 17.98
N ASN A 33 -0.29 17.51 17.11
CA ASN A 33 -1.04 16.40 16.50
C ASN A 33 -0.09 15.56 15.63
N ARG A 34 -0.06 14.27 15.88
CA ARG A 34 0.73 13.30 15.10
C ARG A 34 -0.10 12.77 13.95
N PHE A 35 0.48 12.67 12.79
CA PHE A 35 -0.21 12.19 11.61
C PHE A 35 0.74 11.57 10.59
N GLY A 36 0.21 10.77 9.68
CA GLY A 36 0.99 10.20 8.60
C GLY A 36 0.30 9.08 7.86
N ALA A 37 1.06 8.41 6.99
CA ALA A 37 0.62 7.24 6.26
C ALA A 37 1.34 5.99 6.76
N ALA A 38 0.64 4.85 6.83
CA ALA A 38 1.19 3.59 7.30
C ALA A 38 0.72 2.41 6.44
N VAL A 39 1.54 1.36 6.41
CA VAL A 39 1.14 0.05 5.87
C VAL A 39 0.91 -0.89 7.03
N ALA A 40 -0.26 -1.54 7.05
CA ALA A 40 -0.60 -2.53 8.06
C ALA A 40 -1.36 -3.70 7.43
N ALA A 41 -1.16 -4.90 7.96
CA ALA A 41 -1.87 -6.08 7.50
C ALA A 41 -3.32 -6.06 8.02
N PRO A 42 -4.34 -5.98 7.16
CA PRO A 42 -5.73 -6.14 7.59
C PRO A 42 -6.05 -7.61 7.86
N THR A 43 -7.15 -7.86 8.56
CA THR A 43 -7.73 -9.20 8.66
C THR A 43 -8.33 -9.63 7.31
N THR A 44 -8.77 -10.89 7.20
CA THR A 44 -9.45 -11.39 6.00
C THR A 44 -10.74 -10.62 5.67
N SER A 45 -11.40 -10.02 6.67
CA SER A 45 -12.55 -9.12 6.44
C SER A 45 -12.13 -7.70 6.05
N GLY A 46 -10.84 -7.38 6.04
CA GLY A 46 -10.29 -6.06 5.75
C GLY A 46 -10.26 -5.14 6.97
N SER A 47 -10.49 -5.65 8.20
CA SER A 47 -10.41 -4.84 9.42
C SER A 47 -8.97 -4.64 9.84
N PHE A 48 -8.63 -3.44 10.29
CA PHE A 48 -7.38 -3.15 10.96
C PHE A 48 -7.58 -3.14 12.48
N ALA A 49 -6.57 -3.57 13.22
CA ALA A 49 -6.59 -3.49 14.67
C ALA A 49 -6.75 -2.02 15.12
N GLY A 50 -7.62 -1.79 16.12
CA GLY A 50 -7.86 -0.46 16.66
C GLY A 50 -8.65 0.51 15.78
N ILE A 51 -9.11 0.10 14.57
CA ILE A 51 -9.85 0.96 13.66
C ILE A 51 -11.31 0.52 13.54
N ALA A 52 -12.23 1.46 13.68
CA ALA A 52 -13.65 1.20 13.52
C ALA A 52 -13.98 0.80 12.07
N ASN A 53 -14.92 -0.13 11.90
CA ASN A 53 -15.32 -0.61 10.58
C ASN A 53 -15.89 0.49 9.67
N ALA A 54 -16.48 1.54 10.23
CA ALA A 54 -17.04 2.66 9.48
C ALA A 54 -15.96 3.51 8.79
N ASP A 55 -14.71 3.47 9.29
CA ASP A 55 -13.61 4.30 8.79
C ASP A 55 -12.80 3.61 7.69
N ARG A 56 -13.10 2.35 7.44
CA ARG A 56 -12.39 1.54 6.45
C ARG A 56 -13.13 1.41 5.13
N THR A 57 -12.36 1.21 4.08
CA THR A 57 -12.84 0.77 2.76
C THR A 57 -12.12 -0.52 2.38
N VAL A 58 -12.88 -1.49 1.84
CA VAL A 58 -12.35 -2.76 1.35
C VAL A 58 -12.65 -2.85 -0.14
N VAL A 59 -11.63 -3.05 -0.93
CA VAL A 59 -11.72 -3.23 -2.40
C VAL A 59 -11.32 -4.67 -2.73
N ARG A 60 -12.18 -5.36 -3.48
CA ARG A 60 -11.94 -6.74 -3.94
C ARG A 60 -12.30 -6.85 -5.41
N ASP A 61 -11.53 -7.63 -6.13
CA ASP A 61 -11.91 -8.12 -7.45
C ASP A 61 -12.85 -9.34 -7.37
N ALA A 62 -13.24 -9.86 -8.53
CA ALA A 62 -14.13 -11.03 -8.63
C ALA A 62 -13.50 -12.33 -8.09
N THR A 63 -12.19 -12.39 -7.96
CA THR A 63 -11.42 -13.54 -7.44
C THR A 63 -11.18 -13.46 -5.94
N GLY A 64 -11.53 -12.32 -5.31
CA GLY A 64 -11.36 -12.06 -3.88
C GLY A 64 -10.02 -11.40 -3.53
N ASN A 65 -9.16 -11.17 -4.51
CA ASN A 65 -7.93 -10.40 -4.33
C ASN A 65 -8.25 -8.93 -4.06
N GLY A 66 -7.42 -8.26 -3.29
CA GLY A 66 -7.68 -6.86 -3.03
C GLY A 66 -6.86 -6.26 -1.90
N TYR A 67 -7.33 -5.12 -1.46
CA TYR A 67 -6.72 -4.33 -0.40
C TYR A 67 -7.79 -3.65 0.46
N ALA A 68 -7.36 -3.21 1.63
CA ALA A 68 -8.16 -2.36 2.51
C ALA A 68 -7.39 -1.09 2.84
N PHE A 69 -8.12 -0.02 3.12
CA PHE A 69 -7.54 1.24 3.62
C PHE A 69 -8.51 1.94 4.56
N ALA A 70 -7.98 2.80 5.43
CA ALA A 70 -8.73 3.56 6.42
C ALA A 70 -8.03 4.88 6.74
N TYR A 71 -8.79 5.80 7.33
CA TYR A 71 -8.27 6.97 8.02
C TYR A 71 -8.93 7.04 9.39
N ALA A 72 -8.13 7.04 10.45
CA ALA A 72 -8.62 7.09 11.82
C ALA A 72 -7.58 7.68 12.77
N GLU A 73 -8.05 8.16 13.92
CA GLU A 73 -7.21 8.34 15.10
C GLU A 73 -7.01 6.97 15.78
N VAL A 74 -5.78 6.63 16.04
CA VAL A 74 -5.34 5.34 16.61
C VAL A 74 -4.27 5.56 17.67
N ASP A 75 -3.93 4.53 18.45
CA ASP A 75 -2.69 4.54 19.21
C ASP A 75 -1.53 4.37 18.22
N GLY A 76 -0.67 5.38 18.15
CA GLY A 76 0.46 5.37 17.23
C GLY A 76 1.43 4.22 17.48
N SER A 77 1.48 3.66 18.69
CA SER A 77 2.34 2.51 19.01
C SER A 77 1.97 1.26 18.24
N ASP A 78 0.69 1.06 17.92
CA ASP A 78 0.19 -0.08 17.13
C ASP A 78 0.68 -0.03 15.67
N PHE A 79 1.09 1.14 15.20
CA PHE A 79 1.51 1.39 13.83
C PHE A 79 2.96 1.92 13.71
N GLY A 80 3.74 1.81 14.79
CA GLY A 80 5.15 2.22 14.78
C GLY A 80 5.38 3.73 14.77
N SER A 81 4.34 4.55 15.00
CA SER A 81 4.42 6.01 15.06
C SER A 81 4.64 6.57 16.47
N GLY A 82 5.11 5.72 17.41
CA GLY A 82 5.38 6.05 18.81
C GLY A 82 4.12 6.04 19.68
N SER A 83 4.24 6.18 21.00
CA SER A 83 3.13 6.09 21.96
C SER A 83 2.20 7.30 21.90
N GLY A 84 0.90 7.07 22.07
CA GLY A 84 -0.16 8.07 22.13
C GLY A 84 -0.92 8.26 20.83
N PRO A 85 -1.95 9.14 20.82
CA PRO A 85 -2.84 9.28 19.67
C PRO A 85 -2.12 9.78 18.42
N ALA A 86 -2.47 9.20 17.28
CA ALA A 86 -1.99 9.58 15.95
C ALA A 86 -3.13 9.47 14.93
N ASN A 87 -3.19 10.40 14.00
CA ASN A 87 -4.14 10.38 12.88
C ASN A 87 -3.45 9.75 11.67
N LEU A 88 -3.83 8.54 11.30
CA LEU A 88 -3.16 7.78 10.25
C LEU A 88 -4.09 7.45 9.08
N ALA A 89 -3.56 7.61 7.87
CA ALA A 89 -4.07 6.95 6.68
C ALA A 89 -3.32 5.60 6.54
N ILE A 90 -4.06 4.50 6.50
CA ILE A 90 -3.49 3.15 6.59
C ILE A 90 -3.98 2.35 5.40
N ALA A 91 -3.11 1.56 4.78
CA ALA A 91 -3.48 0.60 3.76
C ALA A 91 -2.77 -0.74 3.93
N GLY A 92 -3.39 -1.82 3.41
CA GLY A 92 -2.78 -3.15 3.41
C GLY A 92 -3.44 -4.09 2.41
N LEU A 93 -2.67 -5.02 1.87
CA LEU A 93 -3.19 -6.10 1.04
C LEU A 93 -4.03 -7.04 1.90
N LEU A 94 -5.14 -7.51 1.36
CA LEU A 94 -5.95 -8.52 2.03
C LEU A 94 -5.20 -9.84 2.12
N PRO A 95 -5.28 -10.55 3.25
CA PRO A 95 -4.68 -11.87 3.40
C PRO A 95 -5.20 -12.83 2.32
N GLY A 96 -4.28 -13.58 1.72
CA GLY A 96 -4.60 -14.51 0.64
C GLY A 96 -4.72 -13.87 -0.74
N THR A 97 -4.44 -12.58 -0.89
CA THR A 97 -4.32 -11.95 -2.22
C THR A 97 -3.20 -12.64 -3.01
N ASP A 98 -3.59 -13.31 -4.10
CA ASP A 98 -2.70 -14.04 -4.99
C ASP A 98 -3.17 -13.85 -6.44
N VAL A 99 -2.33 -13.29 -7.26
CA VAL A 99 -2.57 -13.01 -8.68
C VAL A 99 -1.82 -13.98 -9.62
N GLY A 100 -1.29 -15.05 -9.05
CA GLY A 100 -0.54 -16.09 -9.77
C GLY A 100 0.93 -15.70 -10.01
N ILE A 101 1.53 -16.40 -10.97
CA ILE A 101 2.98 -16.28 -11.24
C ILE A 101 3.27 -15.09 -12.16
N THR A 102 4.24 -14.28 -11.78
CA THR A 102 4.77 -13.20 -12.62
C THR A 102 5.56 -13.79 -13.81
N PRO A 103 5.27 -13.39 -15.05
CA PRO A 103 6.08 -13.77 -16.21
C PRO A 103 7.52 -13.27 -16.09
N MET A 104 8.45 -14.01 -16.67
CA MET A 104 9.87 -13.61 -16.72
C MET A 104 10.24 -12.81 -17.98
N THR A 105 9.33 -12.74 -18.96
CA THR A 105 9.55 -12.06 -20.25
C THR A 105 8.26 -11.47 -20.80
N GLY A 106 8.43 -10.53 -21.73
CA GLY A 106 7.30 -9.86 -22.40
C GLY A 106 6.85 -8.61 -21.67
N SER A 107 5.77 -8.03 -22.15
CA SER A 107 5.17 -6.82 -21.59
C SER A 107 3.66 -6.93 -21.52
N ALA A 108 3.04 -6.09 -20.67
CA ALA A 108 1.61 -5.95 -20.56
C ALA A 108 1.21 -4.51 -20.35
N LEU A 109 0.09 -4.12 -20.96
CA LEU A 109 -0.69 -2.96 -20.53
C LEU A 109 -1.85 -3.50 -19.69
N MET A 110 -1.91 -3.06 -18.44
CA MET A 110 -2.97 -3.41 -17.51
C MET A 110 -3.80 -2.17 -17.18
N THR A 111 -5.10 -2.35 -17.02
CA THR A 111 -6.03 -1.26 -16.71
C THR A 111 -6.94 -1.69 -15.55
N GLY A 112 -7.45 -0.71 -14.81
CA GLY A 112 -8.34 -0.98 -13.69
C GLY A 112 -8.68 0.28 -12.91
N THR A 113 -8.71 0.18 -11.60
CA THR A 113 -9.10 1.30 -10.73
C THR A 113 -8.14 1.48 -9.55
N TYR A 114 -8.07 2.71 -9.05
CA TYR A 114 -7.50 3.02 -7.76
C TYR A 114 -8.56 3.59 -6.82
N ASN A 115 -8.36 3.39 -5.52
CA ASN A 115 -9.16 3.98 -4.45
C ASN A 115 -8.23 4.30 -3.28
N MET A 116 -8.38 5.46 -2.69
CA MET A 116 -7.55 5.87 -1.55
C MET A 116 -8.26 6.87 -0.64
N VAL A 117 -7.71 7.08 0.52
CA VAL A 117 -8.00 8.23 1.38
C VAL A 117 -6.83 9.21 1.30
N VAL A 118 -7.16 10.48 1.18
CA VAL A 118 -6.19 11.59 1.15
C VAL A 118 -6.59 12.58 2.22
N VAL A 119 -5.63 13.00 3.01
CA VAL A 119 -5.79 14.01 4.05
C VAL A 119 -4.92 15.20 3.71
N ASP A 120 -5.55 16.34 3.55
CA ASP A 120 -4.93 17.63 3.23
C ASP A 120 -5.02 18.59 4.41
N ASN A 121 -4.14 19.60 4.41
CA ASN A 121 -4.03 20.64 5.44
C ASN A 121 -3.66 20.10 6.84
N ALA A 122 -3.07 18.91 6.89
CA ALA A 122 -2.61 18.31 8.13
C ALA A 122 -1.33 19.02 8.60
N THR A 123 -1.37 19.55 9.80
CA THR A 123 -0.19 20.11 10.46
C THR A 123 -0.21 19.77 11.95
N THR A 124 0.93 19.77 12.59
CA THR A 124 1.04 19.52 14.04
C THR A 124 0.36 20.61 14.89
N ALA A 125 0.12 21.79 14.30
CA ALA A 125 -0.45 22.95 14.99
C ALA A 125 -1.97 23.08 14.82
N THR A 126 -2.60 22.35 13.89
CA THR A 126 -4.04 22.45 13.60
C THR A 126 -4.81 21.28 14.19
N ASP A 127 -6.05 21.56 14.64
CA ASP A 127 -6.98 20.50 15.07
C ASP A 127 -7.27 19.55 13.89
N PRO A 128 -7.12 18.22 14.05
CA PRO A 128 -7.46 17.24 13.03
C PRO A 128 -8.88 17.36 12.49
N ALA A 129 -9.82 17.89 13.26
CA ALA A 129 -11.19 18.16 12.81
C ALA A 129 -11.27 19.22 11.70
N THR A 130 -10.21 20.02 11.52
CA THR A 130 -10.12 21.04 10.45
C THR A 130 -9.43 20.52 9.18
N TRP A 131 -8.88 19.30 9.18
CA TRP A 131 -8.23 18.72 8.04
C TRP A 131 -9.24 18.29 6.97
N THR A 132 -8.84 18.33 5.74
CA THR A 132 -9.70 17.93 4.62
C THR A 132 -9.46 16.47 4.28
N VAL A 133 -10.44 15.62 4.57
CA VAL A 133 -10.39 14.19 4.24
C VAL A 133 -11.20 13.93 2.98
N THR A 134 -10.58 13.40 1.94
CA THR A 134 -11.22 13.02 0.68
C THR A 134 -10.98 11.54 0.38
N ARG A 135 -11.83 10.94 -0.45
CA ARG A 135 -11.71 9.55 -0.90
C ARG A 135 -11.75 9.48 -2.42
N PRO A 136 -10.67 9.90 -3.10
CA PRO A 136 -10.60 9.82 -4.55
C PRO A 136 -10.60 8.37 -5.03
N THR A 137 -11.25 8.18 -6.17
CA THR A 137 -11.27 6.93 -6.94
C THR A 137 -11.24 7.27 -8.41
N GLY A 138 -10.65 6.42 -9.22
CA GLY A 138 -10.57 6.65 -10.65
C GLY A 138 -10.01 5.46 -11.40
N THR A 139 -9.88 5.62 -12.70
CA THR A 139 -9.22 4.62 -13.54
C THR A 139 -7.70 4.65 -13.35
N MET A 140 -7.09 3.52 -13.55
CA MET A 140 -5.64 3.32 -13.47
C MET A 140 -5.16 2.53 -14.67
N SER A 141 -4.01 2.88 -15.23
CA SER A 141 -3.32 2.09 -16.24
C SER A 141 -1.85 1.96 -15.90
N ALA A 142 -1.25 0.81 -16.20
CA ALA A 142 0.17 0.59 -16.04
C ALA A 142 0.74 -0.24 -17.19
N GLU A 143 1.89 0.17 -17.69
CA GLU A 143 2.72 -0.58 -18.61
C GLU A 143 3.80 -1.31 -17.82
N ILE A 144 3.92 -2.61 -18.03
CA ILE A 144 4.82 -3.49 -17.30
C ILE A 144 5.70 -4.21 -18.30
N ASP A 145 7.01 -4.11 -18.13
CA ASP A 145 8.01 -4.93 -18.82
C ASP A 145 8.54 -6.00 -17.85
N PHE A 146 8.08 -7.22 -18.02
CA PHE A 146 8.47 -8.34 -17.16
C PHE A 146 9.94 -8.75 -17.31
N SER A 147 10.54 -8.46 -18.46
CA SER A 147 11.95 -8.81 -18.71
C SER A 147 12.93 -7.92 -17.96
N THR A 148 12.56 -6.68 -17.72
CA THR A 148 13.38 -5.68 -17.01
C THR A 148 12.87 -5.39 -15.60
N GLY A 149 11.65 -5.83 -15.26
CA GLY A 149 11.00 -5.47 -14.00
C GLY A 149 10.58 -3.99 -13.94
N ARG A 150 10.45 -3.33 -15.09
CA ARG A 150 10.02 -1.93 -15.15
C ARG A 150 8.49 -1.84 -15.14
N LEU A 151 7.98 -0.94 -14.33
CA LEU A 151 6.57 -0.55 -14.33
C LEU A 151 6.47 0.97 -14.42
N THR A 152 5.57 1.45 -15.27
CA THR A 152 5.17 2.86 -15.31
C THR A 152 3.65 2.89 -15.33
N GLY A 153 3.04 3.58 -14.37
CA GLY A 153 1.59 3.65 -14.25
C GLY A 153 1.10 5.06 -13.97
N GLN A 154 -0.15 5.32 -14.36
CA GLN A 154 -0.81 6.60 -14.14
C GLN A 154 -2.32 6.43 -14.00
N SER A 155 -2.93 7.22 -13.11
CA SER A 155 -4.39 7.35 -13.06
C SER A 155 -4.90 8.16 -14.25
N GLY A 156 -6.18 7.94 -14.62
CA GLY A 156 -6.79 8.61 -15.78
C GLY A 156 -6.88 10.13 -15.65
N ASP A 157 -6.90 10.64 -14.41
CA ASP A 157 -6.85 12.07 -14.09
C ASP A 157 -5.41 12.62 -13.93
N GLY A 158 -4.40 11.74 -14.01
CA GLY A 158 -2.99 12.08 -13.83
C GLY A 158 -2.58 12.36 -12.38
N ALA A 159 -3.48 12.23 -11.42
CA ALA A 159 -3.20 12.56 -10.03
C ALA A 159 -2.24 11.55 -9.37
N LEU A 160 -2.41 10.25 -9.64
CA LEU A 160 -1.55 9.19 -9.14
C LEU A 160 -0.59 8.72 -10.23
N THR A 161 0.70 8.74 -9.94
CA THR A 161 1.75 8.19 -10.82
C THR A 161 2.53 7.10 -10.08
N LEU A 162 2.96 6.08 -10.83
CA LEU A 162 3.71 4.93 -10.30
C LEU A 162 4.94 4.70 -11.16
N THR A 163 6.06 4.39 -10.53
CA THR A 163 7.27 3.92 -11.21
C THR A 163 7.95 2.83 -10.40
N ALA A 164 8.31 1.74 -11.05
CA ALA A 164 9.20 0.73 -10.48
C ALA A 164 10.31 0.41 -11.46
N GLN A 165 11.48 0.15 -10.92
CA GLN A 165 12.60 -0.45 -11.63
C GLN A 165 13.06 -1.61 -10.76
N GLY A 166 12.79 -2.84 -11.21
CA GLY A 166 13.17 -4.04 -10.48
C GLY A 166 14.42 -4.66 -11.05
N ASP A 167 15.27 -5.19 -10.19
CA ASP A 167 16.18 -6.23 -10.59
C ASP A 167 15.38 -7.49 -10.93
N ARG A 168 15.80 -8.23 -11.95
CA ARG A 168 15.12 -9.44 -12.43
C ARG A 168 14.77 -10.37 -11.26
N GLY A 169 13.50 -10.65 -11.09
CA GLY A 169 13.04 -11.68 -10.16
C GLY A 169 12.01 -11.24 -9.15
N PHE A 170 10.88 -10.73 -9.64
CA PHE A 170 9.70 -10.67 -8.78
C PHE A 170 9.21 -12.09 -8.52
N ALA A 171 9.52 -12.66 -7.37
CA ALA A 171 8.74 -13.78 -6.86
C ALA A 171 7.38 -13.22 -6.41
N ASN A 172 6.48 -12.96 -7.34
CA ASN A 172 5.10 -12.47 -7.15
C ASN A 172 4.94 -11.11 -6.44
N GLY A 173 5.99 -10.51 -5.89
CA GLY A 173 5.97 -9.20 -5.25
C GLY A 173 6.54 -8.11 -6.16
N PHE A 174 5.96 -6.92 -6.12
CA PHE A 174 6.50 -5.74 -6.78
C PHE A 174 6.34 -4.51 -5.91
N ALA A 175 7.28 -3.58 -6.02
CA ALA A 175 7.26 -2.35 -5.26
C ALA A 175 7.96 -1.24 -6.05
N GLY A 176 7.65 0.01 -5.71
CA GLY A 176 8.23 1.16 -6.37
C GLY A 176 7.80 2.47 -5.74
N ASP A 177 8.14 3.54 -6.43
CA ASP A 177 7.77 4.89 -6.03
C ASP A 177 6.39 5.25 -6.57
N ALA A 178 5.66 6.01 -5.77
CA ALA A 178 4.38 6.59 -6.14
C ALA A 178 4.40 8.09 -5.88
N ALA A 179 3.54 8.84 -6.57
CA ALA A 179 3.26 10.21 -6.20
C ALA A 179 1.78 10.52 -6.42
N TYR A 180 1.13 11.16 -5.47
CA TYR A 180 -0.23 11.67 -5.61
C TYR A 180 -0.24 13.19 -5.58
N ASN A 181 -0.63 13.81 -6.72
CA ASN A 181 -0.57 15.27 -6.91
C ASN A 181 0.79 15.85 -6.46
N GLY A 182 1.89 15.18 -6.82
CA GLY A 182 3.25 15.59 -6.48
C GLY A 182 3.71 15.23 -5.06
N THR A 183 2.82 14.75 -4.18
CA THR A 183 3.21 14.26 -2.86
C THR A 183 3.86 12.87 -3.02
N PRO A 184 5.13 12.71 -2.61
CA PRO A 184 5.85 11.45 -2.77
C PRO A 184 5.27 10.34 -1.91
N GLY A 185 5.49 9.11 -2.34
CA GLY A 185 5.05 7.93 -1.63
C GLY A 185 5.64 6.66 -2.25
N ARG A 186 5.12 5.53 -1.81
CA ARG A 186 5.52 4.22 -2.30
C ARG A 186 4.31 3.33 -2.56
N PHE A 187 4.51 2.33 -3.40
CA PHE A 187 3.57 1.23 -3.53
C PHE A 187 4.27 -0.11 -3.35
N ALA A 188 3.49 -1.10 -2.90
CA ALA A 188 3.92 -2.48 -2.82
C ALA A 188 2.73 -3.41 -3.01
N GLY A 189 2.94 -4.54 -3.68
CA GLY A 189 1.86 -5.45 -4.00
C GLY A 189 2.30 -6.77 -4.62
N VAL A 190 1.34 -7.43 -5.25
CA VAL A 190 1.53 -8.69 -5.98
C VAL A 190 1.22 -8.48 -7.46
N LEU A 191 2.05 -9.05 -8.31
CA LEU A 191 2.00 -8.94 -9.76
C LEU A 191 2.00 -10.34 -10.39
N GLY A 192 0.96 -10.65 -11.12
CA GLY A 192 0.83 -11.86 -11.92
C GLY A 192 0.91 -11.61 -13.42
N ASN A 193 0.53 -12.63 -14.19
CA ASN A 193 0.49 -12.52 -15.66
C ASN A 193 -0.64 -11.61 -16.14
N ASN A 194 -1.80 -11.67 -15.50
CA ASN A 194 -3.00 -10.98 -15.95
C ASN A 194 -3.47 -9.89 -15.02
N ASP A 195 -3.08 -9.93 -13.76
CA ASP A 195 -3.58 -9.04 -12.71
C ASP A 195 -2.46 -8.53 -11.83
N ALA A 196 -2.65 -7.34 -11.27
CA ALA A 196 -1.80 -6.78 -10.22
C ALA A 196 -2.66 -6.06 -9.19
N VAL A 197 -2.32 -6.25 -7.92
CA VAL A 197 -2.95 -5.58 -6.79
C VAL A 197 -1.86 -5.01 -5.89
N ALA A 198 -1.97 -3.74 -5.55
CA ALA A 198 -1.00 -3.10 -4.66
C ALA A 198 -1.65 -2.08 -3.73
N THR A 199 -0.98 -1.84 -2.63
CA THR A 199 -1.23 -0.69 -1.75
C THR A 199 -0.31 0.46 -2.10
N VAL A 200 -0.80 1.67 -1.84
CA VAL A 200 -0.07 2.93 -2.05
C VAL A 200 -0.16 3.73 -0.77
N THR A 201 0.96 4.28 -0.31
CA THR A 201 1.02 5.19 0.83
C THR A 201 2.00 6.32 0.54
N GLY A 202 1.75 7.50 1.08
CA GLY A 202 2.67 8.60 0.91
C GLY A 202 2.39 9.77 1.85
N GLN A 203 3.41 10.59 2.04
CA GLN A 203 3.35 11.76 2.90
C GLN A 203 4.33 12.83 2.41
N GLY A 204 3.93 14.08 2.53
CA GLY A 204 4.78 15.22 2.21
C GLY A 204 4.07 16.55 2.47
N GLY A 205 4.76 17.50 3.08
CA GLY A 205 4.17 18.79 3.45
C GLY A 205 3.00 18.62 4.42
N SER A 206 1.83 19.14 4.03
CA SER A 206 0.59 19.05 4.79
C SER A 206 -0.38 17.99 4.23
N ARG A 207 0.11 17.03 3.43
CA ARG A 207 -0.68 15.95 2.85
C ARG A 207 -0.12 14.59 3.22
N PHE A 208 -1.01 13.64 3.51
CA PHE A 208 -0.71 12.22 3.56
C PHE A 208 -1.85 11.40 2.98
N TYR A 209 -1.56 10.20 2.49
CA TYR A 209 -2.55 9.36 1.83
C TYR A 209 -2.25 7.88 1.96
N ALA A 210 -3.30 7.06 1.89
CA ALA A 210 -3.20 5.61 1.81
C ALA A 210 -4.33 5.04 0.96
N GLY A 211 -4.08 3.94 0.28
CA GLY A 211 -5.05 3.26 -0.55
C GLY A 211 -4.42 2.15 -1.36
N GLY A 212 -4.91 1.94 -2.57
CA GLY A 212 -4.36 0.96 -3.47
C GLY A 212 -4.96 1.00 -4.86
N PHE A 213 -4.51 0.07 -5.69
CA PHE A 213 -5.03 -0.14 -7.02
C PHE A 213 -5.15 -1.63 -7.34
N SER A 214 -6.09 -1.95 -8.24
CA SER A 214 -6.24 -3.27 -8.85
C SER A 214 -6.37 -3.07 -10.35
N ILE A 215 -5.51 -3.71 -11.12
CA ILE A 215 -5.41 -3.60 -12.58
C ILE A 215 -5.28 -4.99 -13.21
N GLY A 216 -5.85 -5.17 -14.41
CA GLY A 216 -5.80 -6.40 -15.17
C GLY A 216 -5.71 -6.16 -16.67
N ARG A 217 -5.46 -7.24 -17.44
CA ARG A 217 -5.45 -7.24 -18.91
C ARG A 217 -6.86 -7.28 -19.49
#